data_cadc8f496be9ac5f99eaeaa53d57eea4
#
_entry.id   cadc8f496be9ac5f99eaeaa53d57eea4
#
_cell.length_a   1.000
_cell.length_b   1.000
_cell.length_c   1.000
_cell.angle_alpha   90.00
_cell.angle_beta   90.00
_cell.angle_gamma   90.00
#
_symmetry.space_group_name_H-M   'P 1'
#
loop_
_entity.id
_entity.type
_entity.pdbx_description
1 polymer ?
#
loop_
_entity_poly.entity_id
_entity_poly.type
_entity_poly.pdbx_seq_one_letter_code
_entity_poly.pdbx_strand_id
1 'polypeptide(L)'
;KHTPGLKAVWVTPLRALSVEIKQAAERVADDLGTGLTVGIRTGDTSATEKNRQKAKMPDLLVTTPESLHLILATKGYEAVFKGCTAFIVDEWHELMGSKRGVLVELALGYLQNNISNLKIWGITATIGNIDEAIEVLLPNVSKKIKIVSKEKKQIEIIPVYPDKVDVLPWAGHLGGSLADKVAEIISQSRSTL
;
A
#
# COMPACT_ATOMS: atom_id res chain seq x y z
N LYS A 1 14.40 21.67 13.01
CA LYS A 1 13.56 21.34 14.18
C LYS A 1 12.31 20.61 13.67
N HIS A 2 12.05 19.43 14.22
CA HIS A 2 10.83 18.67 13.90
C HIS A 2 9.59 19.41 14.41
N THR A 3 8.64 19.70 13.54
CA THR A 3 7.34 20.29 13.89
C THR A 3 6.31 19.17 13.94
N PRO A 4 5.69 18.87 15.08
CA PRO A 4 4.69 17.82 15.19
C PRO A 4 3.48 18.05 14.30
N GLY A 5 2.84 16.96 13.87
CA GLY A 5 1.62 16.93 13.08
C GLY A 5 1.79 16.24 11.75
N LEU A 6 0.67 15.89 11.14
CA LEU A 6 0.61 15.08 9.92
C LEU A 6 1.41 15.70 8.77
N LYS A 7 2.39 14.96 8.26
CA LYS A 7 3.24 15.33 7.12
C LYS A 7 2.92 14.49 5.87
N ALA A 8 2.58 13.22 6.10
CA ALA A 8 2.31 12.30 5.02
C ALA A 8 1.16 11.34 5.37
N VAL A 9 0.39 10.98 4.35
CA VAL A 9 -0.61 9.91 4.41
C VAL A 9 -0.17 8.80 3.46
N TRP A 10 -0.19 7.57 3.95
CA TRP A 10 0.06 6.37 3.17
C TRP A 10 -1.21 5.51 3.14
N VAL A 11 -1.83 5.43 1.98
CA VAL A 11 -3.06 4.65 1.78
C VAL A 11 -2.68 3.29 1.19
N THR A 12 -3.09 2.22 1.85
CA THR A 12 -2.89 0.85 1.38
C THR A 12 -4.22 0.09 1.33
N PRO A 13 -4.45 -0.77 0.32
CA PRO A 13 -5.67 -1.57 0.24
C PRO A 13 -5.73 -2.67 1.29
N LEU A 14 -4.61 -3.16 1.79
CA LEU A 14 -4.55 -4.30 2.69
C LEU A 14 -4.17 -3.89 4.10
N ARG A 15 -5.01 -4.27 5.10
CA ARG A 15 -4.73 -3.99 6.52
C ARG A 15 -3.45 -4.64 7.01
N ALA A 16 -3.13 -5.84 6.53
CA ALA A 16 -1.91 -6.55 6.87
C ALA A 16 -0.65 -5.72 6.50
N LEU A 17 -0.64 -5.14 5.29
CA LEU A 17 0.46 -4.29 4.84
C LEU A 17 0.65 -3.04 5.71
N SER A 18 -0.40 -2.54 6.36
CA SER A 18 -0.29 -1.35 7.23
C SER A 18 0.72 -1.54 8.36
N VAL A 19 0.82 -2.76 8.90
CA VAL A 19 1.75 -3.07 9.99
C VAL A 19 3.19 -3.11 9.47
N GLU A 20 3.41 -3.75 8.33
CA GLU A 20 4.73 -3.85 7.70
C GLU A 20 5.25 -2.48 7.26
N ILE A 21 4.40 -1.68 6.61
CA ILE A 21 4.72 -0.30 6.22
C ILE A 21 5.10 0.54 7.44
N LYS A 22 4.32 0.44 8.53
CA LYS A 22 4.62 1.15 9.77
C LYS A 22 5.99 0.76 10.31
N GLN A 23 6.26 -0.54 10.45
CA GLN A 23 7.54 -1.04 10.97
C GLN A 23 8.73 -0.63 10.09
N ALA A 24 8.56 -0.68 8.76
CA ALA A 24 9.59 -0.23 7.84
C ALA A 24 9.85 1.27 7.97
N ALA A 25 8.79 2.08 8.04
CA ALA A 25 8.90 3.52 8.20
C ALA A 25 9.51 3.94 9.54
N GLU A 26 9.17 3.24 10.64
CA GLU A 26 9.76 3.46 11.96
C GLU A 26 11.26 3.16 11.93
N ARG A 27 11.69 2.02 11.38
CA ARG A 27 13.11 1.70 11.23
C ARG A 27 13.88 2.80 10.48
N VAL A 28 13.34 3.23 9.35
CA VAL A 28 13.98 4.31 8.56
C VAL A 28 14.02 5.63 9.32
N ALA A 29 12.96 5.96 10.06
CA ALA A 29 12.92 7.18 10.88
C ALA A 29 13.98 7.15 11.99
N ASP A 30 14.17 5.99 12.62
CA ASP A 30 15.17 5.78 13.67
C ASP A 30 16.59 5.82 13.09
N ASP A 31 16.85 5.08 12.01
CA ASP A 31 18.17 5.03 11.34
C ASP A 31 18.64 6.43 10.87
N LEU A 32 17.70 7.25 10.42
CA LEU A 32 17.97 8.62 9.99
C LEU A 32 17.93 9.65 11.13
N GLY A 33 17.59 9.25 12.35
CA GLY A 33 17.48 10.14 13.50
C GLY A 33 16.49 11.28 13.33
N THR A 34 15.41 11.07 12.53
CA THR A 34 14.46 12.14 12.18
C THR A 34 13.51 12.50 13.32
N GLY A 35 13.25 11.58 14.23
CA GLY A 35 12.23 11.71 15.28
C GLY A 35 10.78 11.71 14.75
N LEU A 36 10.56 11.30 13.50
CA LEU A 36 9.22 11.19 12.90
C LEU A 36 8.43 10.07 13.58
N THR A 37 7.16 10.33 13.83
CA THR A 37 6.23 9.38 14.43
C THR A 37 5.36 8.75 13.35
N VAL A 38 5.15 7.42 13.43
CA VAL A 38 4.32 6.67 12.49
C VAL A 38 3.11 6.07 13.23
N GLY A 39 1.93 6.21 12.66
CA GLY A 39 0.71 5.65 13.23
C GLY A 39 -0.13 4.92 12.18
N ILE A 40 -0.91 3.95 12.65
CA ILE A 40 -1.89 3.23 11.81
C ILE A 40 -3.30 3.65 12.20
N ARG A 41 -4.14 3.88 11.17
CA ARG A 41 -5.57 4.06 11.36
C ARG A 41 -6.36 3.26 10.33
N THR A 42 -6.87 2.13 10.78
CA THR A 42 -7.70 1.21 9.99
C THR A 42 -8.99 0.89 10.74
N GLY A 43 -9.85 0.04 10.18
CA GLY A 43 -11.04 -0.45 10.87
C GLY A 43 -10.72 -1.08 12.23
N ASP A 44 -9.59 -1.75 12.32
CA ASP A 44 -9.15 -2.52 13.51
C ASP A 44 -8.46 -1.66 14.58
N THR A 45 -8.18 -0.39 14.29
CA THR A 45 -7.57 0.52 15.26
C THR A 45 -8.53 0.76 16.43
N SER A 46 -8.05 0.55 17.66
CA SER A 46 -8.85 0.69 18.87
C SER A 46 -9.39 2.12 19.06
N ALA A 47 -10.50 2.25 19.80
CA ALA A 47 -11.07 3.55 20.13
C ALA A 47 -10.09 4.43 20.92
N THR A 48 -9.31 3.83 21.82
CA THR A 48 -8.28 4.51 22.61
C THR A 48 -7.23 5.13 21.70
N GLU A 49 -6.70 4.35 20.74
CA GLU A 49 -5.70 4.82 19.79
C GLU A 49 -6.28 5.91 18.85
N LYS A 50 -7.51 5.71 18.36
CA LYS A 50 -8.21 6.73 17.58
C LYS A 50 -8.34 8.05 18.32
N ASN A 51 -8.63 8.02 19.62
CA ASN A 51 -8.72 9.22 20.46
C ASN A 51 -7.34 9.84 20.71
N ARG A 52 -6.30 9.04 20.92
CA ARG A 52 -4.92 9.52 21.04
C ARG A 52 -4.49 10.25 19.77
N GLN A 53 -4.78 9.70 18.60
CA GLN A 53 -4.48 10.33 17.31
C GLN A 53 -5.26 11.63 17.06
N LYS A 54 -6.49 11.74 17.58
CA LYS A 54 -7.24 13.01 17.52
C LYS A 54 -6.52 14.12 18.31
N ALA A 55 -5.95 13.79 19.46
CA ALA A 55 -5.20 14.74 20.28
C ALA A 55 -3.81 15.04 19.72
N LYS A 56 -3.15 14.03 19.19
CA LYS A 56 -1.80 14.14 18.60
C LYS A 56 -1.68 13.23 17.40
N MET A 57 -1.86 13.80 16.20
CA MET A 57 -1.72 13.08 14.95
C MET A 57 -0.25 12.70 14.70
N PRO A 58 0.05 11.47 14.25
CA PRO A 58 1.42 11.10 13.85
C PRO A 58 1.87 11.88 12.61
N ASP A 59 3.17 11.93 12.38
CA ASP A 59 3.74 12.60 11.22
C ASP A 59 3.47 11.82 9.91
N LEU A 60 3.55 10.50 9.96
CA LEU A 60 3.11 9.59 8.90
C LEU A 60 1.91 8.77 9.40
N LEU A 61 0.80 8.88 8.69
CA LEU A 61 -0.40 8.08 8.93
C LEU A 61 -0.54 7.01 7.86
N VAL A 62 -0.43 5.75 8.24
CA VAL A 62 -0.77 4.61 7.38
C VAL A 62 -2.25 4.26 7.58
N THR A 63 -3.01 4.22 6.50
CA THR A 63 -4.48 4.08 6.58
C THR A 63 -5.05 3.31 5.39
N THR A 64 -6.34 2.96 5.48
CA THR A 64 -7.12 2.40 4.36
C THR A 64 -8.04 3.47 3.75
N PRO A 65 -8.50 3.28 2.49
CA PRO A 65 -9.41 4.24 1.84
C PRO A 65 -10.62 4.60 2.70
N GLU A 66 -11.25 3.61 3.30
CA GLU A 66 -12.44 3.79 4.14
C GLU A 66 -12.14 4.60 5.41
N SER A 67 -11.02 4.29 6.06
CA SER A 67 -10.62 4.97 7.29
C SER A 67 -10.20 6.42 7.03
N LEU A 68 -9.60 6.69 5.87
CA LEU A 68 -9.29 8.05 5.43
C LEU A 68 -10.56 8.88 5.28
N HIS A 69 -11.62 8.35 4.64
CA HIS A 69 -12.89 9.04 4.52
C HIS A 69 -13.54 9.34 5.88
N LEU A 70 -13.44 8.42 6.83
CA LEU A 70 -13.92 8.67 8.20
C LEU A 70 -13.17 9.83 8.89
N ILE A 71 -11.87 10.00 8.58
CA ILE A 71 -11.11 11.15 9.10
C ILE A 71 -11.58 12.42 8.41
N LEU A 72 -11.71 12.43 7.09
CA LEU A 72 -12.16 13.59 6.30
C LEU A 72 -13.59 14.03 6.66
N ALA A 73 -14.44 13.07 7.07
CA ALA A 73 -15.79 13.38 7.56
C ALA A 73 -15.84 13.95 9.00
N THR A 74 -14.69 14.00 9.69
CA THR A 74 -14.65 14.53 11.07
C THR A 74 -14.55 16.05 11.04
N LYS A 75 -15.36 16.74 11.85
CA LYS A 75 -15.30 18.20 11.98
C LYS A 75 -13.88 18.65 12.38
N GLY A 76 -13.32 19.62 11.65
CA GLY A 76 -11.99 20.16 11.92
C GLY A 76 -10.84 19.37 11.31
N TYR A 77 -11.14 18.42 10.40
CA TYR A 77 -10.10 17.63 9.70
C TYR A 77 -9.13 18.53 8.90
N GLU A 78 -9.55 19.71 8.45
CA GLU A 78 -8.72 20.67 7.73
C GLU A 78 -7.47 21.04 8.55
N ALA A 79 -7.63 21.19 9.86
CA ALA A 79 -6.51 21.48 10.76
C ALA A 79 -5.52 20.29 10.83
N VAL A 80 -6.04 19.06 10.74
CA VAL A 80 -5.22 17.84 10.75
C VAL A 80 -4.33 17.78 9.49
N PHE A 81 -4.88 18.08 8.32
CA PHE A 81 -4.18 17.98 7.04
C PHE A 81 -3.39 19.23 6.65
N LYS A 82 -3.50 20.33 7.39
CA LYS A 82 -2.84 21.61 7.07
C LYS A 82 -1.32 21.50 6.85
N GLY A 83 -0.66 20.61 7.55
CA GLY A 83 0.78 20.36 7.44
C GLY A 83 1.16 19.22 6.50
N CYS A 84 0.19 18.56 5.88
CA CYS A 84 0.41 17.41 5.01
C CYS A 84 1.04 17.87 3.69
N THR A 85 2.14 17.23 3.30
CA THR A 85 2.89 17.56 2.08
C THR A 85 3.00 16.39 1.12
N ALA A 86 2.70 15.18 1.58
CA ALA A 86 2.78 13.97 0.78
C ALA A 86 1.57 13.06 0.95
N PHE A 87 1.11 12.49 -0.15
CA PHE A 87 0.06 11.49 -0.18
C PHE A 87 0.54 10.31 -1.03
N ILE A 88 0.64 9.16 -0.42
CA ILE A 88 1.14 7.95 -1.04
C ILE A 88 -0.03 6.97 -1.20
N VAL A 89 -0.24 6.48 -2.41
CA VAL A 89 -1.20 5.43 -2.73
C VAL A 89 -0.42 4.18 -3.09
N ASP A 90 -0.55 3.20 -2.24
CA ASP A 90 0.14 1.92 -2.39
C ASP A 90 -0.76 0.91 -3.09
N GLU A 91 -0.15 -0.01 -3.82
CA GLU A 91 -0.83 -1.05 -4.61
C GLU A 91 -1.98 -0.46 -5.46
N TRP A 92 -1.69 0.66 -6.15
CA TRP A 92 -2.72 1.38 -6.91
C TRP A 92 -3.47 0.49 -7.91
N HIS A 93 -2.80 -0.52 -8.47
CA HIS A 93 -3.41 -1.50 -9.38
C HIS A 93 -4.56 -2.30 -8.74
N GLU A 94 -4.51 -2.54 -7.42
CA GLU A 94 -5.57 -3.22 -6.66
C GLU A 94 -6.79 -2.31 -6.39
N LEU A 95 -6.58 -1.00 -6.43
CA LEU A 95 -7.61 0.00 -6.16
C LEU A 95 -8.34 0.43 -7.42
N MET A 96 -7.66 0.49 -8.56
CA MET A 96 -8.24 0.93 -9.84
C MET A 96 -9.49 0.13 -10.21
N GLY A 97 -10.52 0.84 -10.71
CA GLY A 97 -11.78 0.23 -11.12
C GLY A 97 -12.65 -0.31 -9.98
N SER A 98 -12.23 -0.13 -8.72
CA SER A 98 -12.95 -0.59 -7.55
C SER A 98 -13.64 0.57 -6.80
N LYS A 99 -14.65 0.24 -5.97
CA LYS A 99 -15.27 1.23 -5.07
C LYS A 99 -14.24 1.89 -4.14
N ARG A 100 -13.18 1.19 -3.76
CA ARG A 100 -12.13 1.68 -2.89
C ARG A 100 -11.22 2.67 -3.62
N GLY A 101 -10.96 2.44 -4.91
CA GLY A 101 -10.24 3.39 -5.76
C GLY A 101 -10.99 4.71 -5.88
N VAL A 102 -12.30 4.67 -6.09
CA VAL A 102 -13.14 5.88 -6.11
C VAL A 102 -13.03 6.67 -4.79
N LEU A 103 -12.96 5.99 -3.64
CA LEU A 103 -12.73 6.67 -2.37
C LEU A 103 -11.37 7.40 -2.35
N VAL A 104 -10.31 6.79 -2.89
CA VAL A 104 -8.99 7.44 -2.98
C VAL A 104 -9.03 8.65 -3.90
N GLU A 105 -9.63 8.52 -5.06
CA GLU A 105 -9.78 9.61 -6.04
C GLU A 105 -10.54 10.81 -5.46
N LEU A 106 -11.66 10.56 -4.78
CA LEU A 106 -12.43 11.60 -4.11
C LEU A 106 -11.63 12.28 -2.98
N ALA A 107 -10.92 11.50 -2.17
CA ALA A 107 -10.06 12.04 -1.12
C ALA A 107 -8.93 12.89 -1.70
N LEU A 108 -8.28 12.43 -2.77
CA LEU A 108 -7.24 13.19 -3.47
C LEU A 108 -7.76 14.48 -4.06
N GLY A 109 -8.86 14.44 -4.80
CA GLY A 109 -9.47 15.64 -5.38
C GLY A 109 -9.80 16.68 -4.32
N TYR A 110 -10.31 16.22 -3.17
CA TYR A 110 -10.60 17.10 -2.06
C TYR A 110 -9.32 17.70 -1.43
N LEU A 111 -8.32 16.89 -1.14
CA LEU A 111 -7.08 17.33 -0.51
C LEU A 111 -6.26 18.23 -1.43
N GLN A 112 -6.21 17.97 -2.74
CA GLN A 112 -5.53 18.82 -3.71
C GLN A 112 -6.12 20.24 -3.79
N ASN A 113 -7.44 20.37 -3.62
CA ASN A 113 -8.09 21.67 -3.61
C ASN A 113 -7.83 22.48 -2.33
N ASN A 114 -7.47 21.81 -1.23
CA ASN A 114 -7.31 22.43 0.08
C ASN A 114 -5.85 22.51 0.56
N ILE A 115 -4.92 21.78 -0.08
CA ILE A 115 -3.53 21.74 0.31
C ILE A 115 -2.65 22.17 -0.86
N SER A 116 -2.01 23.31 -0.71
CA SER A 116 -1.04 23.79 -1.70
C SER A 116 0.20 22.90 -1.70
N ASN A 117 0.67 22.54 -2.92
CA ASN A 117 1.90 21.75 -3.11
C ASN A 117 1.89 20.32 -2.57
N LEU A 118 0.71 19.68 -2.45
CA LEU A 118 0.63 18.27 -2.11
C LEU A 118 1.35 17.41 -3.17
N LYS A 119 2.33 16.62 -2.72
CA LYS A 119 3.03 15.64 -3.57
C LYS A 119 2.29 14.32 -3.51
N ILE A 120 1.95 13.77 -4.68
CA ILE A 120 1.21 12.51 -4.78
C ILE A 120 2.14 11.45 -5.38
N TRP A 121 2.20 10.30 -4.75
CA TRP A 121 2.96 9.14 -5.18
C TRP A 121 2.00 7.97 -5.38
N GLY A 122 2.04 7.35 -6.56
CA GLY A 122 1.40 6.06 -6.81
C GLY A 122 2.46 4.97 -6.86
N ILE A 123 2.29 3.94 -6.05
CA ILE A 123 3.13 2.75 -6.05
C ILE A 123 2.28 1.61 -6.60
N THR A 124 2.79 0.88 -7.58
CA THR A 124 2.06 -0.19 -8.24
C THR A 124 2.99 -1.30 -8.71
N ALA A 125 2.49 -2.52 -8.76
CA ALA A 125 3.12 -3.60 -9.50
C ALA A 125 3.10 -3.29 -11.01
N THR A 126 3.69 -4.18 -11.80
CA THR A 126 3.65 -4.08 -13.27
C THR A 126 2.20 -4.21 -13.76
N ILE A 127 1.74 -3.19 -14.48
CA ILE A 127 0.40 -3.15 -15.11
C ILE A 127 0.56 -2.89 -16.60
N GLY A 128 -0.40 -3.41 -17.39
CA GLY A 128 -0.34 -3.31 -18.85
C GLY A 128 -0.50 -1.89 -19.39
N ASN A 129 -1.30 -1.04 -18.71
CA ASN A 129 -1.58 0.33 -19.12
C ASN A 129 -1.22 1.33 -18.00
N ILE A 130 0.07 1.51 -17.76
CA ILE A 130 0.56 2.40 -16.69
C ILE A 130 0.24 3.88 -16.97
N ASP A 131 0.15 4.28 -18.22
CA ASP A 131 -0.10 5.68 -18.56
C ASP A 131 -1.55 6.07 -18.25
N GLU A 132 -2.52 5.20 -18.50
CA GLU A 132 -3.90 5.38 -18.06
C GLU A 132 -4.02 5.38 -16.53
N ALA A 133 -3.31 4.48 -15.86
CA ALA A 133 -3.27 4.43 -14.40
C ALA A 133 -2.74 5.73 -13.77
N ILE A 134 -1.76 6.37 -14.43
CA ILE A 134 -1.23 7.68 -14.03
C ILE A 134 -2.27 8.77 -14.24
N GLU A 135 -3.00 8.76 -15.36
CA GLU A 135 -4.03 9.76 -15.65
C GLU A 135 -5.20 9.68 -14.67
N VAL A 136 -5.62 8.46 -14.28
CA VAL A 136 -6.69 8.27 -13.29
C VAL A 136 -6.26 8.76 -11.91
N LEU A 137 -5.05 8.47 -11.48
CA LEU A 137 -4.57 8.90 -10.16
C LEU A 137 -4.26 10.39 -10.10
N LEU A 138 -3.77 10.97 -11.19
CA LEU A 138 -3.22 12.33 -11.28
C LEU A 138 -3.88 13.15 -12.41
N PRO A 139 -5.22 13.27 -12.48
CA PRO A 139 -5.91 13.81 -13.65
C PRO A 139 -5.53 15.26 -13.97
N ASN A 140 -5.27 16.09 -12.98
CA ASN A 140 -5.04 17.53 -13.13
C ASN A 140 -3.61 17.96 -12.77
N VAL A 141 -2.65 17.02 -12.76
CA VAL A 141 -1.26 17.32 -12.42
C VAL A 141 -0.47 17.59 -13.69
N SER A 142 0.07 18.81 -13.82
CA SER A 142 0.81 19.26 -15.01
C SER A 142 2.18 18.58 -15.16
N LYS A 143 2.84 18.23 -14.03
CA LYS A 143 4.16 17.57 -14.04
C LYS A 143 4.06 16.20 -13.40
N LYS A 144 4.08 15.15 -14.22
CA LYS A 144 4.08 13.76 -13.82
C LYS A 144 5.45 13.14 -14.07
N ILE A 145 5.93 12.33 -13.15
CA ILE A 145 7.21 11.61 -13.26
C ILE A 145 6.91 10.12 -13.14
N LYS A 146 7.27 9.36 -14.17
CA LYS A 146 7.14 7.91 -14.22
C LYS A 146 8.48 7.28 -13.88
N ILE A 147 8.53 6.49 -12.83
CA ILE A 147 9.71 5.73 -12.42
C ILE A 147 9.43 4.25 -12.60
N VAL A 148 10.19 3.59 -13.44
CA VAL A 148 10.05 2.16 -13.72
C VAL A 148 11.39 1.49 -13.44
N SER A 149 11.36 0.38 -12.69
CA SER A 149 12.56 -0.44 -12.50
C SER A 149 13.00 -1.02 -13.85
N LYS A 150 14.28 -0.92 -14.12
CA LYS A 150 14.91 -1.53 -15.30
C LYS A 150 15.54 -2.89 -15.00
N GLU A 151 15.49 -3.32 -13.74
CA GLU A 151 16.05 -4.61 -13.35
C GLU A 151 15.20 -5.75 -13.91
N LYS A 152 15.83 -6.58 -14.72
CA LYS A 152 15.25 -7.84 -15.21
C LYS A 152 15.44 -8.88 -14.12
N LYS A 153 14.36 -9.32 -13.49
CA LYS A 153 14.42 -10.51 -12.64
C LYS A 153 14.75 -11.70 -13.53
N GLN A 154 15.78 -12.46 -13.16
CA GLN A 154 16.00 -13.78 -13.75
C GLN A 154 14.95 -14.70 -13.16
N ILE A 155 14.02 -15.13 -14.00
CA ILE A 155 12.94 -16.04 -13.60
C ILE A 155 13.20 -17.36 -14.33
N GLU A 156 13.38 -18.44 -13.59
CA GLU A 156 13.41 -19.79 -14.09
C GLU A 156 12.10 -20.49 -13.74
N ILE A 157 11.42 -21.03 -14.74
CA ILE A 157 10.17 -21.76 -14.55
C ILE A 157 10.48 -23.24 -14.69
N ILE A 158 10.42 -23.96 -13.57
CA ILE A 158 10.67 -25.41 -13.52
C ILE A 158 9.34 -26.13 -13.31
N PRO A 159 8.80 -26.82 -14.33
CA PRO A 159 7.58 -27.61 -14.18
C PRO A 159 7.86 -28.86 -13.35
N VAL A 160 6.98 -29.16 -12.39
CA VAL A 160 7.04 -30.37 -11.56
C VAL A 160 5.97 -31.33 -12.02
N TYR A 161 6.39 -32.53 -12.43
CA TYR A 161 5.50 -33.59 -12.92
C TYR A 161 5.51 -34.79 -11.96
N PRO A 162 4.39 -35.55 -11.88
CA PRO A 162 4.35 -36.83 -11.18
C PRO A 162 5.20 -37.86 -11.94
N ASP A 163 5.82 -38.82 -11.22
CA ASP A 163 6.65 -39.88 -11.83
C ASP A 163 5.84 -40.86 -12.69
N LYS A 164 4.55 -40.99 -12.35
CA LYS A 164 3.60 -41.78 -13.13
C LYS A 164 2.41 -40.94 -13.47
N VAL A 165 2.09 -40.84 -14.75
CA VAL A 165 0.84 -40.22 -15.21
C VAL A 165 -0.22 -41.32 -15.21
N ASP A 166 -0.77 -41.60 -14.03
CA ASP A 166 -2.01 -42.35 -13.94
C ASP A 166 -3.18 -41.46 -14.34
N VAL A 167 -4.29 -42.06 -14.78
CA VAL A 167 -5.48 -41.37 -15.30
C VAL A 167 -5.78 -40.10 -14.48
N LEU A 168 -5.78 -38.95 -15.14
CA LEU A 168 -6.14 -37.67 -14.54
C LEU A 168 -7.55 -37.78 -13.93
N PRO A 169 -7.73 -37.60 -12.63
CA PRO A 169 -9.07 -37.58 -12.05
C PRO A 169 -9.86 -36.42 -12.66
N TRP A 170 -11.09 -36.68 -13.08
CA TRP A 170 -12.00 -35.69 -13.69
C TRP A 170 -12.17 -34.41 -12.86
N ALA A 171 -11.82 -34.44 -11.58
CA ALA A 171 -11.88 -33.34 -10.65
C ALA A 171 -10.66 -32.39 -10.63
N GLY A 172 -9.62 -32.62 -11.45
CA GLY A 172 -8.55 -31.64 -11.71
C GLY A 172 -7.59 -31.28 -10.58
N HIS A 173 -7.62 -31.98 -9.43
CA HIS A 173 -6.77 -31.65 -8.27
C HIS A 173 -5.59 -32.62 -8.12
N LEU A 174 -4.51 -32.36 -8.85
CA LEU A 174 -3.27 -33.15 -8.76
C LEU A 174 -2.28 -32.69 -7.68
N GLY A 175 -2.59 -31.58 -6.97
CA GLY A 175 -1.66 -30.98 -6.01
C GLY A 175 -1.21 -31.92 -4.88
N GLY A 176 -2.10 -32.80 -4.39
CA GLY A 176 -1.78 -33.75 -3.34
C GLY A 176 -0.74 -34.82 -3.73
N SER A 177 -0.74 -35.27 -4.99
CA SER A 177 0.21 -36.29 -5.48
C SER A 177 1.62 -35.75 -5.69
N LEU A 178 1.79 -34.42 -5.68
CA LEU A 178 3.08 -33.74 -5.84
C LEU A 178 3.63 -33.20 -4.50
N ALA A 179 2.93 -33.43 -3.38
CA ALA A 179 3.28 -32.83 -2.09
C ALA A 179 4.72 -33.14 -1.66
N ASP A 180 5.17 -34.38 -1.81
CA ASP A 180 6.53 -34.80 -1.43
C ASP A 180 7.60 -34.10 -2.31
N LYS A 181 7.39 -34.00 -3.63
CA LYS A 181 8.28 -33.30 -4.54
C LYS A 181 8.34 -31.81 -4.26
N VAL A 182 7.19 -31.19 -3.95
CA VAL A 182 7.12 -29.78 -3.58
C VAL A 182 7.83 -29.56 -2.24
N ALA A 183 7.65 -30.44 -1.27
CA ALA A 183 8.35 -30.37 0.02
C ALA A 183 9.88 -30.48 -0.15
N GLU A 184 10.35 -31.35 -1.04
CA GLU A 184 11.78 -31.47 -1.37
C GLU A 184 12.32 -30.17 -1.98
N ILE A 185 11.63 -29.60 -2.97
CA ILE A 185 12.01 -28.32 -3.58
C ILE A 185 12.06 -27.19 -2.56
N ILE A 186 11.06 -27.12 -1.68
CA ILE A 186 11.03 -26.14 -0.59
C ILE A 186 12.23 -26.30 0.34
N SER A 187 12.56 -27.56 0.71
CA SER A 187 13.69 -27.83 1.62
C SER A 187 15.05 -27.45 1.03
N GLN A 188 15.18 -27.48 -0.29
CA GLN A 188 16.40 -27.10 -1.03
C GLN A 188 16.45 -25.59 -1.33
N SER A 189 15.33 -24.88 -1.14
CA SER A 189 15.23 -23.45 -1.43
C SER A 189 15.68 -22.61 -0.23
N ARG A 190 16.36 -21.50 -0.50
CA ARG A 190 16.77 -20.55 0.54
C ARG A 190 15.60 -19.77 1.13
N SER A 191 14.58 -19.51 0.33
CA SER A 191 13.35 -18.81 0.70
C SER A 191 12.21 -19.27 -0.20
N THR A 192 11.03 -19.46 0.36
CA THR A 192 9.82 -19.86 -0.37
C THR A 192 8.67 -18.93 0.04
N LEU A 193 7.84 -18.56 -0.94
CA LEU A 193 6.63 -17.74 -0.78
C LEU A 193 5.39 -18.61 -0.97
#